data_f56bf39e0b9e163f2abdefb8ae153069
#
_entry.id   f56bf39e0b9e163f2abdefb8ae153069
#
_cell.length_a   1.000
_cell.length_b   1.000
_cell.length_c   1.000
_cell.angle_alpha   90.00
_cell.angle_beta   90.00
_cell.angle_gamma   90.00
#
_symmetry.space_group_name_H-M   'P 1'
#
loop_
_entity.id
_entity.type
_entity.pdbx_description
1 polymer ?
#
loop_
_entity_poly.entity_id
_entity_poly.type
_entity_poly.pdbx_seq_one_letter_code
_entity_poly.pdbx_strand_id
1 'polypeptide(L)'
;PLLKRLADRLAWSWRKLNARESRVARRNLELAYPELSAEQRAQLHAKILQSTARQTLEVLRTWTHPPAENLARLQRNGQELYDAALASGRGVIVAAPHFGNWELLNQWLSERGPIAIVYRPPESEAVDGFLHLARGGDNVR
;
A
#
# COMPACT_ATOMS: atom_id res chain seq x y z
N PRO A 1 12.37 -3.31 14.16
CA PRO A 1 11.73 -3.57 15.48
C PRO A 1 10.79 -2.46 15.90
N LEU A 2 11.18 -1.17 15.78
CA LEU A 2 10.39 -0.02 16.23
C LEU A 2 9.08 0.14 15.43
N LEU A 3 9.17 0.14 14.10
CA LEU A 3 8.00 0.28 13.22
C LEU A 3 6.93 -0.79 13.53
N LYS A 4 7.35 -2.04 13.77
CA LYS A 4 6.44 -3.12 14.14
C LYS A 4 5.71 -2.82 15.46
N ARG A 5 6.43 -2.36 16.48
CA ARG A 5 5.83 -2.00 17.79
C ARG A 5 4.83 -0.84 17.66
N LEU A 6 5.16 0.17 16.84
CA LEU A 6 4.24 1.29 16.57
C LEU A 6 2.99 0.81 15.84
N ALA A 7 3.14 -0.05 14.83
CA ALA A 7 2.02 -0.63 14.11
C ALA A 7 1.10 -1.48 15.02
N ASP A 8 1.69 -2.28 15.90
CA ASP A 8 0.92 -3.10 16.85
C ASP A 8 0.14 -2.23 17.85
N ARG A 9 0.72 -1.10 18.31
CA ARG A 9 0.03 -0.12 19.15
C ARG A 9 -1.10 0.59 18.39
N LEU A 10 -0.86 0.97 17.14
CA LEU A 10 -1.87 1.61 16.28
C LEU A 10 -3.05 0.66 16.04
N ALA A 11 -2.78 -0.59 15.67
CA ALA A 11 -3.82 -1.60 15.50
C ALA A 11 -4.62 -1.86 16.78
N TRP A 12 -3.94 -1.89 17.92
CA TRP A 12 -4.58 -2.03 19.22
C TRP A 12 -5.51 -0.83 19.52
N SER A 13 -5.06 0.41 19.28
CA SER A 13 -5.86 1.61 19.49
C SER A 13 -7.08 1.63 18.57
N TRP A 14 -6.96 1.31 17.29
CA TRP A 14 -8.08 1.20 16.36
C TRP A 14 -9.15 0.21 16.86
N ARG A 15 -8.71 -0.93 17.38
CA ARG A 15 -9.62 -1.92 17.95
C ARG A 15 -10.30 -1.41 19.22
N LYS A 16 -9.55 -0.82 20.15
CA LYS A 16 -10.07 -0.33 21.44
C LYS A 16 -11.02 0.84 21.29
N LEU A 17 -10.72 1.77 20.40
CA LEU A 17 -11.54 2.95 20.14
C LEU A 17 -12.66 2.69 19.13
N ASN A 18 -12.81 1.44 18.67
CA ASN A 18 -13.75 1.07 17.61
C ASN A 18 -13.67 2.03 16.41
N ALA A 19 -12.45 2.36 15.99
CA ALA A 19 -12.16 3.25 14.88
C ALA A 19 -12.84 2.80 13.58
N ARG A 20 -12.95 3.70 12.60
CA ARG A 20 -13.58 3.41 11.29
C ARG A 20 -12.98 2.16 10.65
N GLU A 21 -11.65 2.02 10.66
CA GLU A 21 -10.90 0.88 10.09
C GLU A 21 -11.34 -0.44 10.74
N SER A 22 -11.51 -0.44 12.06
CA SER A 22 -11.96 -1.61 12.81
C SER A 22 -13.41 -2.00 12.47
N ARG A 23 -14.32 -1.00 12.37
CA ARG A 23 -15.73 -1.25 12.02
C ARG A 23 -15.88 -1.77 10.59
N VAL A 24 -15.18 -1.16 9.64
CA VAL A 24 -15.22 -1.56 8.23
C VAL A 24 -14.65 -2.97 8.06
N ALA A 25 -13.49 -3.25 8.66
CA ALA A 25 -12.88 -4.59 8.58
C ALA A 25 -13.81 -5.67 9.19
N ARG A 26 -14.47 -5.39 10.32
CA ARG A 26 -15.43 -6.31 10.92
C ARG A 26 -16.61 -6.58 9.99
N ARG A 27 -17.21 -5.51 9.44
CA ARG A 27 -18.34 -5.65 8.52
C ARG A 27 -17.98 -6.43 7.27
N ASN A 28 -16.81 -6.17 6.70
CA ASN A 28 -16.35 -6.90 5.53
C ASN A 28 -16.13 -8.39 5.83
N LEU A 29 -15.62 -8.73 7.02
CA LEU A 29 -15.46 -10.12 7.44
C LEU A 29 -16.80 -10.85 7.62
N GLU A 30 -17.80 -10.16 8.17
CA GLU A 30 -19.16 -10.72 8.29
C GLU A 30 -19.78 -11.07 6.92
N LEU A 31 -19.50 -10.21 5.93
CA LEU A 31 -20.02 -10.40 4.57
C LEU A 31 -19.24 -11.44 3.77
N ALA A 32 -17.91 -11.41 3.88
CA ALA A 32 -17.03 -12.25 3.05
C ALA A 32 -16.84 -13.66 3.60
N TYR A 33 -17.02 -13.85 4.92
CA TYR A 33 -16.79 -15.11 5.62
C TYR A 33 -17.93 -15.40 6.60
N PRO A 34 -19.18 -15.53 6.11
CA PRO A 34 -20.33 -15.82 6.98
C PRO A 34 -20.21 -17.16 7.71
N GLU A 35 -19.47 -18.12 7.10
CA GLU A 35 -19.25 -19.48 7.62
C GLU A 35 -18.29 -19.54 8.81
N LEU A 36 -17.44 -18.51 9.01
CA LEU A 36 -16.52 -18.51 10.14
C LEU A 36 -17.24 -18.24 11.46
N SER A 37 -16.78 -18.86 12.53
CA SER A 37 -17.26 -18.57 13.88
C SER A 37 -16.94 -17.12 14.28
N ALA A 38 -17.64 -16.60 15.29
CA ALA A 38 -17.37 -15.27 15.83
C ALA A 38 -15.92 -15.13 16.33
N GLU A 39 -15.38 -16.19 16.92
CA GLU A 39 -14.00 -16.23 17.40
C GLU A 39 -12.99 -16.20 16.25
N GLN A 40 -13.21 -17.01 15.21
CA GLN A 40 -12.36 -17.03 14.02
C GLN A 40 -12.36 -15.66 13.32
N ARG A 41 -13.54 -15.02 13.17
CA ARG A 41 -13.63 -13.66 12.63
C ARG A 41 -12.90 -12.64 13.50
N ALA A 42 -12.99 -12.76 14.85
CA ALA A 42 -12.28 -11.86 15.76
C ALA A 42 -10.75 -12.00 15.64
N GLN A 43 -10.23 -13.23 15.47
CA GLN A 43 -8.81 -13.46 15.25
C GLN A 43 -8.35 -12.89 13.90
N LEU A 44 -9.12 -13.12 12.83
CA LEU A 44 -8.82 -12.59 11.51
C LEU A 44 -8.89 -11.06 11.49
N HIS A 45 -9.88 -10.47 12.14
CA HIS A 45 -10.01 -9.03 12.33
C HIS A 45 -8.76 -8.41 12.99
N ALA A 46 -8.24 -9.03 14.05
CA ALA A 46 -7.03 -8.56 14.70
C ALA A 46 -5.82 -8.59 13.76
N LYS A 47 -5.66 -9.65 12.97
CA LYS A 47 -4.60 -9.77 11.96
C LYS A 47 -4.72 -8.73 10.84
N ILE A 48 -5.94 -8.46 10.37
CA ILE A 48 -6.20 -7.41 9.36
C ILE A 48 -5.77 -6.05 9.89
N LEU A 49 -6.19 -5.67 11.10
CA LEU A 49 -5.81 -4.38 11.68
C LEU A 49 -4.30 -4.25 11.86
N GLN A 50 -3.61 -5.31 12.28
CA GLN A 50 -2.15 -5.31 12.38
C GLN A 50 -1.48 -5.12 11.01
N SER A 51 -1.96 -5.83 9.99
CA SER A 51 -1.44 -5.72 8.62
C SER A 51 -1.66 -4.33 8.07
N THR A 52 -2.88 -3.79 8.21
CA THR A 52 -3.23 -2.43 7.76
C THR A 52 -2.39 -1.36 8.45
N ALA A 53 -2.21 -1.46 9.77
CA ALA A 53 -1.38 -0.51 10.52
C ALA A 53 0.09 -0.56 10.09
N ARG A 54 0.63 -1.76 9.83
CA ARG A 54 2.01 -1.91 9.31
C ARG A 54 2.14 -1.29 7.93
N GLN A 55 1.20 -1.59 7.03
CA GLN A 55 1.19 -1.02 5.69
C GLN A 55 1.11 0.51 5.71
N THR A 56 0.25 1.10 6.55
CA THR A 56 0.15 2.56 6.71
C THR A 56 1.50 3.17 7.08
N LEU A 57 2.19 2.60 8.09
CA LEU A 57 3.49 3.11 8.50
C LEU A 57 4.60 2.86 7.47
N GLU A 58 4.53 1.75 6.73
CA GLU A 58 5.48 1.46 5.63
C GLU A 58 5.30 2.43 4.46
N VAL A 59 4.07 2.75 4.09
CA VAL A 59 3.76 3.74 3.05
C VAL A 59 4.28 5.12 3.46
N LEU A 60 4.00 5.57 4.70
CA LEU A 60 4.52 6.83 5.21
C LEU A 60 6.07 6.87 5.17
N ARG A 61 6.71 5.76 5.54
CA ARG A 61 8.16 5.65 5.42
C ARG A 61 8.62 5.74 3.96
N THR A 62 7.92 5.08 3.04
CA THR A 62 8.25 5.10 1.61
C THR A 62 8.21 6.53 1.05
N TRP A 63 7.22 7.32 1.47
CA TRP A 63 7.08 8.71 1.02
C TRP A 63 8.08 9.68 1.66
N THR A 64 8.67 9.34 2.81
CA THR A 64 9.57 10.21 3.57
C THR A 64 11.06 9.85 3.41
N HIS A 65 11.38 8.79 2.64
CA HIS A 65 12.75 8.36 2.40
C HIS A 65 13.08 8.43 0.90
N PRO A 66 14.35 8.63 0.54
CA PRO A 66 14.78 8.63 -0.85
C PRO A 66 14.39 7.34 -1.58
N PRO A 67 13.92 7.42 -2.84
CA PRO A 67 13.55 6.23 -3.63
C PRO A 67 14.67 5.18 -3.69
N ALA A 68 15.92 5.60 -3.85
CA ALA A 68 17.06 4.68 -3.91
C ALA A 68 17.19 3.81 -2.65
N GLU A 69 16.97 4.37 -1.44
CA GLU A 69 16.98 3.60 -0.20
C GLU A 69 15.81 2.63 -0.08
N ASN A 70 14.64 3.03 -0.57
CA ASN A 70 13.47 2.18 -0.59
C ASN A 70 13.69 0.99 -1.53
N LEU A 71 14.18 1.25 -2.73
CA LEU A 71 14.37 0.26 -3.78
C LEU A 71 15.54 -0.70 -3.53
N ALA A 72 16.57 -0.27 -2.79
CA ALA A 72 17.65 -1.16 -2.35
C ALA A 72 17.18 -2.31 -1.44
N ARG A 73 16.00 -2.18 -0.84
CA ARG A 73 15.40 -3.17 0.06
C ARG A 73 14.45 -4.14 -0.63
N LEU A 74 14.15 -3.92 -1.92
CA LEU A 74 13.24 -4.76 -2.67
C LEU A 74 13.92 -6.05 -3.15
N GLN A 75 13.25 -7.16 -2.92
CA GLN A 75 13.49 -8.38 -3.68
C GLN A 75 12.58 -8.35 -4.91
N ARG A 76 13.17 -8.54 -6.08
CA ARG A 76 12.48 -8.43 -7.38
C ARG A 76 12.44 -9.80 -8.04
N ASN A 77 11.24 -10.25 -8.36
CA ASN A 77 11.04 -11.50 -9.11
C ASN A 77 10.23 -11.18 -10.38
N GLY A 78 10.62 -11.74 -11.53
CA GLY A 78 9.92 -11.52 -12.79
C GLY A 78 10.21 -10.17 -13.46
N GLN A 79 11.25 -9.44 -13.03
CA GLN A 79 11.65 -8.17 -13.65
C GLN A 79 11.91 -8.31 -15.15
N GLU A 80 12.48 -9.44 -15.57
CA GLU A 80 12.76 -9.77 -16.96
C GLU A 80 11.52 -9.76 -17.85
N LEU A 81 10.34 -10.07 -17.31
CA LEU A 81 9.07 -10.02 -18.05
C LEU A 81 8.68 -8.58 -18.38
N TYR A 82 8.86 -7.69 -17.41
CA TYR A 82 8.61 -6.26 -17.60
C TYR A 82 9.60 -5.66 -18.61
N ASP A 83 10.89 -5.97 -18.45
CA ASP A 83 11.94 -5.44 -19.31
C ASP A 83 11.75 -5.92 -20.77
N ALA A 84 11.36 -7.18 -20.98
CA ALA A 84 11.02 -7.72 -22.30
C ALA A 84 9.78 -7.05 -22.90
N ALA A 85 8.74 -6.81 -22.10
CA ALA A 85 7.54 -6.12 -22.55
C ALA A 85 7.84 -4.67 -22.96
N LEU A 86 8.65 -3.96 -22.18
CA LEU A 86 9.06 -2.59 -22.47
C LEU A 86 9.91 -2.52 -23.75
N ALA A 87 10.83 -3.46 -23.94
CA ALA A 87 11.68 -3.56 -25.14
C ALA A 87 10.89 -3.79 -26.43
N SER A 88 9.64 -4.28 -26.34
CA SER A 88 8.75 -4.45 -27.51
C SER A 88 8.33 -3.12 -28.16
N GLY A 89 8.55 -1.98 -27.49
CA GLY A 89 8.21 -0.63 -27.98
C GLY A 89 6.71 -0.31 -28.01
N ARG A 90 5.82 -1.20 -27.54
CA ARG A 90 4.36 -1.02 -27.56
C ARG A 90 3.81 -0.37 -26.30
N GLY A 91 4.67 -0.05 -25.33
CA GLY A 91 4.26 0.36 -23.99
C GLY A 91 3.80 -0.83 -23.13
N VAL A 92 3.60 -0.57 -21.85
CA VAL A 92 3.21 -1.58 -20.86
C VAL A 92 2.08 -1.06 -20.00
N ILE A 93 1.00 -1.84 -19.87
CA ILE A 93 -0.05 -1.59 -18.89
C ILE A 93 0.21 -2.49 -17.69
N VAL A 94 0.40 -1.89 -16.52
CA VAL A 94 0.62 -2.61 -15.26
C VAL A 94 -0.68 -2.60 -14.45
N ALA A 95 -1.30 -3.77 -14.32
CA ALA A 95 -2.44 -3.97 -13.42
C ALA A 95 -1.95 -4.39 -12.04
N ALA A 96 -1.95 -3.46 -11.09
CA ALA A 96 -1.49 -3.70 -9.73
C ALA A 96 -2.66 -3.78 -8.74
N PRO A 97 -2.78 -4.84 -7.93
CA PRO A 97 -3.80 -4.88 -6.88
C PRO A 97 -3.44 -3.92 -5.74
N HIS A 98 -4.45 -3.43 -5.03
CA HIS A 98 -4.26 -2.69 -3.77
C HIS A 98 -3.85 -3.66 -2.64
N PHE A 99 -2.67 -4.27 -2.79
CA PHE A 99 -2.14 -5.27 -1.88
C PHE A 99 -0.69 -4.93 -1.52
N GLY A 100 -0.38 -4.94 -0.23
CA GLY A 100 0.94 -4.55 0.24
C GLY A 100 1.26 -3.08 -0.03
N ASN A 101 2.53 -2.74 -0.10
CA ASN A 101 3.00 -1.38 -0.35
C ASN A 101 3.23 -1.12 -1.86
N TRP A 102 2.15 -0.85 -2.60
CA TRP A 102 2.21 -0.56 -4.04
C TRP A 102 2.97 0.75 -4.37
N GLU A 103 3.21 1.64 -3.41
CA GLU A 103 4.03 2.84 -3.63
C GLU A 103 5.48 2.48 -3.99
N LEU A 104 5.98 1.36 -3.47
CA LEU A 104 7.28 0.83 -3.89
C LEU A 104 7.28 0.37 -5.35
N LEU A 105 6.17 -0.18 -5.84
CA LEU A 105 6.02 -0.53 -7.25
C LEU A 105 6.04 0.72 -8.11
N ASN A 106 5.31 1.78 -7.71
CA ASN A 106 5.32 3.05 -8.42
C ASN A 106 6.74 3.65 -8.50
N GLN A 107 7.49 3.66 -7.40
CA GLN A 107 8.87 4.13 -7.38
C GLN A 107 9.76 3.28 -8.30
N TRP A 108 9.59 1.96 -8.29
CA TRP A 108 10.36 1.06 -9.13
C TRP A 108 10.06 1.23 -10.64
N LEU A 109 8.80 1.46 -11.00
CA LEU A 109 8.40 1.72 -12.38
C LEU A 109 8.93 3.08 -12.87
N SER A 110 8.83 4.12 -12.04
CA SER A 110 9.27 5.47 -12.40
C SER A 110 10.78 5.58 -12.61
N GLU A 111 11.60 4.73 -12.01
CA GLU A 111 13.03 4.64 -12.31
C GLU A 111 13.31 4.13 -13.73
N ARG A 112 12.37 3.41 -14.36
CA ARG A 112 12.54 2.80 -15.68
C ARG A 112 12.02 3.64 -16.83
N GLY A 113 11.33 4.71 -16.53
CA GLY A 113 10.80 5.62 -17.52
C GLY A 113 9.51 6.30 -17.08
N PRO A 114 8.94 7.12 -17.95
CA PRO A 114 7.69 7.83 -17.65
C PRO A 114 6.54 6.86 -17.40
N ILE A 115 5.81 7.08 -16.31
CA ILE A 115 4.60 6.34 -15.97
C ILE A 115 3.39 7.26 -15.87
N ALA A 116 2.22 6.76 -16.21
CA ALA A 116 0.95 7.39 -15.94
C ALA A 116 0.17 6.54 -14.94
N ILE A 117 -0.32 7.16 -13.87
CA ILE A 117 -1.06 6.48 -12.82
C ILE A 117 -2.52 6.89 -12.91
N VAL A 118 -3.43 5.89 -13.03
CA VAL A 118 -4.88 6.15 -12.90
C VAL A 118 -5.16 6.52 -11.45
N TYR A 119 -5.58 7.74 -11.24
CA TYR A 119 -5.69 8.33 -9.92
C TYR A 119 -7.08 8.91 -9.66
N ARG A 120 -7.61 8.65 -8.47
CA ARG A 120 -8.80 9.33 -7.96
C ARG A 120 -8.35 10.25 -6.82
N PRO A 121 -8.52 11.57 -6.95
CA PRO A 121 -8.17 12.51 -5.88
C PRO A 121 -8.91 12.19 -4.58
N PRO A 122 -8.24 12.28 -3.42
CA PRO A 122 -8.90 12.23 -2.13
C PRO A 122 -9.78 13.47 -1.91
N GLU A 123 -10.75 13.38 -1.00
CA GLU A 123 -11.65 14.49 -0.69
C GLU A 123 -10.93 15.68 -0.02
N SER A 124 -9.76 15.45 0.57
CA SER A 124 -8.95 16.48 1.23
C SER A 124 -7.88 17.01 0.30
N GLU A 125 -7.95 18.28 -0.06
CA GLU A 125 -6.93 18.98 -0.88
C GLU A 125 -5.53 18.91 -0.26
N ALA A 126 -5.44 18.95 1.09
CA ALA A 126 -4.15 18.85 1.77
C ALA A 126 -3.53 17.45 1.60
N VAL A 127 -4.35 16.39 1.62
CA VAL A 127 -3.88 15.03 1.36
C VAL A 127 -3.52 14.87 -0.11
N ASP A 128 -4.30 15.44 -1.00
CA ASP A 128 -4.03 15.42 -2.44
C ASP A 128 -2.70 16.11 -2.77
N GLY A 129 -2.49 17.32 -2.28
CA GLY A 129 -1.24 18.05 -2.42
C GLY A 129 -0.03 17.29 -1.87
N PHE A 130 -0.19 16.64 -0.71
CA PHE A 130 0.86 15.78 -0.16
C PHE A 130 1.16 14.58 -1.05
N LEU A 131 0.14 13.91 -1.59
CA LEU A 131 0.32 12.77 -2.50
C LEU A 131 1.03 13.18 -3.79
N HIS A 132 0.69 14.35 -4.35
CA HIS A 132 1.40 14.90 -5.50
C HIS A 132 2.88 15.16 -5.20
N LEU A 133 3.21 15.72 -4.04
CA LEU A 133 4.59 15.88 -3.61
C LEU A 133 5.32 14.55 -3.39
N ALA A 134 4.66 13.60 -2.74
CA ALA A 134 5.26 12.31 -2.39
C ALA A 134 5.48 11.39 -3.61
N ARG A 135 4.61 11.49 -4.62
CA ARG A 135 4.69 10.73 -5.88
C ARG A 135 5.30 11.51 -7.02
N GLY A 136 5.32 12.84 -6.89
CA GLY A 136 5.82 13.74 -7.91
C GLY A 136 7.30 13.49 -8.17
N GLY A 137 7.60 13.22 -9.42
CA GLY A 137 8.94 13.13 -9.98
C GLY A 137 8.84 13.39 -11.47
N ASP A 138 9.95 13.61 -12.13
CA ASP A 138 10.00 13.95 -13.55
C ASP A 138 9.32 12.89 -14.45
N ASN A 139 9.18 11.67 -13.94
CA ASN A 139 8.66 10.51 -14.65
C ASN A 139 7.22 10.10 -14.25
N VAL A 140 6.50 10.87 -13.42
CA VAL A 140 5.13 10.53 -12.97
C VAL A 140 4.14 11.56 -13.49
N ARG A 141 3.07 11.11 -14.16
CA ARG A 141 1.97 11.92 -14.70
C ARG A 141 0.62 11.36 -14.30
#